data_a99447947eb846947549c8021e5f3686
#
_entry.id   a99447947eb846947549c8021e5f3686
#
_cell.length_a   1.000
_cell.length_b   1.000
_cell.length_c   1.000
_cell.angle_alpha   90.00
_cell.angle_beta   90.00
_cell.angle_gamma   90.00
#
_symmetry.space_group_name_H-M   'P 1'
#
loop_
_entity.id
_entity.type
_entity.pdbx_description
1 polymer ?
#
loop_
_entity_poly.entity_id
_entity_poly.type
_entity_poly.pdbx_seq_one_letter_code
_entity_poly.pdbx_strand_id
1 'polypeptide(L)'
;MTNKTLIGRTLTLCLTLAFLAGAAHVVVPAAHAEELMGQLTVVGTVKVNGKPAATGDIVASGSTVETAKGSSAVVSLGKLGRVEATAETKLVLRYGDANIGILLEMGIAKVSTGEGVTATIKRQD
;
A
#
# COMPACT_ATOMS: atom_id res chain seq x y z
N MET A 1 32.00 56.72 -8.56
CA MET A 1 31.42 56.33 -9.40
C MET A 1 31.44 55.00 -9.76
N THR A 2 32.31 54.57 -10.08
CA THR A 2 32.36 53.30 -10.41
C THR A 2 31.84 52.42 -9.44
N ASN A 3 32.04 52.68 -8.36
CA ASN A 3 31.62 51.83 -7.43
C ASN A 3 30.25 51.45 -7.49
N LYS A 4 29.49 52.27 -7.77
CA LYS A 4 28.21 51.90 -7.78
C LYS A 4 28.02 50.78 -8.55
N THR A 5 28.67 50.61 -9.44
CA THR A 5 28.36 49.55 -10.21
C THR A 5 28.56 48.35 -9.54
N LEU A 6 29.46 48.26 -8.84
CA LEU A 6 29.63 47.09 -8.21
C LEU A 6 28.60 46.73 -7.40
N ILE A 7 28.10 47.48 -6.79
CA ILE A 7 27.09 47.16 -5.96
C ILE A 7 26.12 46.34 -6.61
N GLY A 8 25.80 46.69 -7.70
CA GLY A 8 24.74 45.94 -8.29
C GLY A 8 25.13 44.56 -8.42
N ARG A 9 26.18 44.29 -8.77
CA ARG A 9 26.48 42.98 -8.91
C ARG A 9 26.38 42.21 -7.78
N THR A 10 26.76 42.70 -6.84
CA THR A 10 26.76 41.95 -5.63
C THR A 10 25.47 41.46 -5.42
N LEU A 11 24.53 42.16 -5.52
CA LEU A 11 23.29 41.69 -5.28
C LEU A 11 22.95 40.59 -6.05
N THR A 12 23.18 40.60 -7.12
CA THR A 12 22.71 39.54 -7.83
C THR A 12 23.16 38.27 -7.36
N LEU A 13 24.21 38.14 -7.00
CA LEU A 13 24.58 36.95 -6.52
C LEU A 13 23.85 36.44 -5.48
N CYS A 14 23.51 37.10 -4.70
CA CYS A 14 22.82 36.61 -3.61
C CYS A 14 21.72 35.85 -4.03
N LEU A 15 20.97 36.30 -4.81
CA LEU A 15 19.93 35.61 -5.19
C LEU A 15 20.14 34.33 -5.66
N THR A 16 21.01 34.15 -6.35
CA THR A 16 21.10 32.89 -6.82
C THR A 16 21.10 31.87 -5.85
N LEU A 17 21.83 32.00 -5.00
CA LEU A 17 21.85 31.00 -4.09
C LEU A 17 20.64 30.77 -3.45
N ALA A 18 19.98 31.59 -3.34
CA ALA A 18 18.84 31.37 -2.64
C ALA A 18 18.17 30.30 -3.25
N PHE A 19 17.92 30.33 -4.36
CA PHE A 19 17.18 29.43 -4.90
C PHE A 19 17.56 28.11 -4.96
N LEU A 20 18.60 27.92 -5.00
CA LEU A 20 18.86 26.64 -5.06
C LEU A 20 18.50 25.94 -3.91
N ALA A 21 18.53 26.45 -2.97
CA ALA A 21 18.20 25.82 -1.81
C ALA A 21 16.90 25.24 -1.93
N GLY A 22 16.07 25.91 -2.29
CA GLY A 22 14.80 25.40 -2.24
C GLY A 22 14.69 24.15 -2.89
N ALA A 23 15.25 24.04 -3.82
CA ALA A 23 15.07 22.88 -4.45
C ALA A 23 15.29 21.75 -3.69
N ALA A 24 16.13 21.77 -3.12
CA ALA A 24 16.35 20.69 -2.39
C ALA A 24 15.32 19.97 -1.85
N HIS A 25 14.87 20.22 -1.28
CA HIS A 25 14.05 19.45 -0.58
C HIS A 25 13.20 18.76 -1.07
N VAL A 26 13.07 18.83 -1.40
CA VAL A 26 12.22 18.17 -1.71
C VAL A 26 12.11 16.97 -1.71
N VAL A 27 12.22 16.66 -1.89
CA VAL A 27 11.99 15.52 -2.01
C VAL A 27 11.97 14.60 -1.32
N VAL A 28 12.40 14.39 -1.18
CA VAL A 28 12.39 13.48 -0.44
C VAL A 28 11.54 12.74 0.05
N PRO A 29 11.10 12.92 0.55
CA PRO A 29 10.24 12.24 1.22
C PRO A 29 9.65 11.28 0.58
N ALA A 30 9.40 11.53 -0.19
CA ALA A 30 8.75 10.65 -0.84
C ALA A 30 9.19 9.36 -0.69
N ALA A 31 10.22 9.25 -0.69
CA ALA A 31 10.67 8.03 -0.55
C ALA A 31 9.92 7.09 0.17
N HIS A 32 9.65 7.26 1.17
CA HIS A 32 9.13 6.32 1.92
C HIS A 32 7.85 6.07 1.63
N ALA A 33 7.52 6.46 0.91
CA ALA A 33 6.25 6.22 0.68
C ALA A 33 5.99 4.86 0.30
N GLU A 34 6.68 3.99 0.46
CA GLU A 34 6.40 2.76 0.18
C GLU A 34 5.50 2.16 1.08
N GLU A 35 4.40 2.54 1.40
CA GLU A 35 3.54 1.95 2.26
C GLU A 35 3.02 0.75 1.62
N LEU A 36 2.97 -0.32 2.24
CA LEU A 36 2.47 -1.53 1.74
C LEU A 36 0.96 -1.51 1.70
N MET A 37 0.37 -1.73 0.57
CA MET A 37 -1.06 -1.76 0.47
C MET A 37 -1.48 -2.97 -0.32
N GLY A 38 -2.56 -3.58 0.07
CA GLY A 38 -3.11 -4.72 -0.63
C GLY A 38 -3.94 -4.27 -1.80
N GLN A 39 -3.73 -4.87 -2.96
CA GLN A 39 -4.53 -4.57 -4.13
C GLN A 39 -5.42 -5.74 -4.44
N LEU A 40 -6.68 -5.46 -4.66
CA LEU A 40 -7.70 -6.49 -4.83
C LEU A 40 -7.95 -6.84 -6.28
N THR A 41 -8.13 -8.12 -6.55
CA THR A 41 -8.62 -8.59 -7.83
C THR A 41 -9.88 -9.38 -7.53
N VAL A 42 -10.96 -9.04 -8.19
CA VAL A 42 -12.25 -9.62 -7.92
C VAL A 42 -12.78 -10.43 -9.09
N VAL A 43 -13.33 -11.61 -8.80
CA VAL A 43 -14.04 -12.37 -9.79
C VAL A 43 -15.40 -12.60 -9.16
N GLY A 44 -16.43 -12.07 -9.76
CA GLY A 44 -17.79 -12.20 -9.25
C GLY A 44 -18.12 -11.12 -8.23
N THR A 45 -18.73 -11.49 -7.13
CA THR A 45 -19.15 -10.55 -6.12
C THR A 45 -18.30 -10.68 -4.87
N VAL A 46 -17.67 -9.61 -4.48
CA VAL A 46 -16.81 -9.59 -3.30
C VAL A 46 -17.10 -8.33 -2.52
N LYS A 47 -17.10 -8.43 -1.19
CA LYS A 47 -17.28 -7.29 -0.34
C LYS A 47 -16.06 -7.12 0.55
N VAL A 48 -15.68 -5.89 0.81
CA VAL A 48 -14.62 -5.58 1.72
C VAL A 48 -15.23 -4.65 2.76
N ASN A 49 -15.14 -5.05 4.00
CA ASN A 49 -15.71 -4.32 5.12
C ASN A 49 -17.21 -4.05 4.90
N GLY A 50 -17.89 -5.04 4.30
CA GLY A 50 -19.31 -4.93 4.08
C GLY A 50 -19.75 -4.14 2.87
N LYS A 51 -18.82 -3.62 2.10
CA LYS A 51 -19.16 -2.85 0.93
C LYS A 51 -18.72 -3.54 -0.33
N PRO A 52 -19.47 -3.42 -1.42
CA PRO A 52 -19.06 -4.04 -2.67
C PRO A 52 -17.69 -3.55 -3.09
N ALA A 53 -16.89 -4.44 -3.56
CA ALA A 53 -15.53 -4.11 -3.95
C ALA A 53 -15.28 -4.49 -5.41
N ALA A 54 -14.30 -3.86 -6.01
CA ALA A 54 -13.98 -4.09 -7.41
C ALA A 54 -12.47 -4.27 -7.57
N THR A 55 -12.08 -4.84 -8.68
CA THR A 55 -10.67 -5.02 -8.97
C THR A 55 -9.97 -3.67 -8.98
N GLY A 56 -8.86 -3.61 -8.32
CA GLY A 56 -8.10 -2.37 -8.19
C GLY A 56 -8.31 -1.68 -6.87
N ASP A 57 -9.30 -2.10 -6.09
CA ASP A 57 -9.54 -1.46 -4.80
C ASP A 57 -8.41 -1.81 -3.85
N ILE A 58 -8.21 -0.96 -2.88
CA ILE A 58 -7.16 -1.16 -1.89
C ILE A 58 -7.75 -1.85 -0.67
N VAL A 59 -7.06 -2.84 -0.18
CA VAL A 59 -7.49 -3.55 1.01
C VAL A 59 -6.47 -3.26 2.11
N ALA A 60 -6.90 -2.55 3.13
CA ALA A 60 -6.00 -2.18 4.21
C ALA A 60 -5.89 -3.32 5.22
N SER A 61 -4.84 -3.29 6.00
CA SER A 61 -4.66 -4.30 7.02
C SER A 61 -5.80 -4.19 8.03
N GLY A 62 -6.35 -5.30 8.41
CA GLY A 62 -7.50 -5.32 9.32
C GLY A 62 -8.84 -5.37 8.62
N SER A 63 -8.86 -5.44 7.31
CA SER A 63 -10.12 -5.47 6.57
C SER A 63 -10.72 -6.86 6.54
N THR A 64 -12.02 -6.91 6.42
CA THR A 64 -12.74 -8.16 6.27
C THR A 64 -13.07 -8.34 4.80
N VAL A 65 -12.71 -9.49 4.26
CA VAL A 65 -12.96 -9.80 2.85
C VAL A 65 -13.97 -10.93 2.78
N GLU A 66 -15.00 -10.74 2.01
CA GLU A 66 -16.06 -11.70 1.90
C GLU A 66 -16.39 -12.01 0.45
N THR A 67 -16.37 -13.26 0.05
CA THR A 67 -16.71 -13.64 -1.30
C THR A 67 -18.05 -14.35 -1.33
N ALA A 68 -18.77 -14.15 -2.38
CA ALA A 68 -20.07 -14.79 -2.52
C ALA A 68 -19.91 -16.13 -3.22
N LYS A 69 -21.02 -16.81 -3.43
CA LYS A 69 -21.02 -18.06 -4.09
C LYS A 69 -20.50 -17.86 -5.51
N GLY A 70 -19.70 -18.72 -5.98
CA GLY A 70 -19.16 -18.62 -7.34
C GLY A 70 -18.16 -17.50 -7.54
N SER A 71 -17.72 -16.88 -6.50
CA SER A 71 -16.84 -15.71 -6.61
C SER A 71 -15.49 -16.00 -5.99
N SER A 72 -14.53 -15.15 -6.22
CA SER A 72 -13.24 -15.29 -5.57
C SER A 72 -12.54 -13.94 -5.51
N ALA A 73 -11.57 -13.83 -4.66
CA ALA A 73 -10.83 -12.60 -4.50
C ALA A 73 -9.37 -12.91 -4.27
N VAL A 74 -8.50 -12.09 -4.82
CA VAL A 74 -7.06 -12.21 -4.60
C VAL A 74 -6.58 -10.85 -4.12
N VAL A 75 -5.84 -10.83 -3.02
CA VAL A 75 -5.26 -9.60 -2.51
C VAL A 75 -3.76 -9.72 -2.70
N SER A 76 -3.20 -8.85 -3.50
CA SER A 76 -1.78 -8.85 -3.74
C SER A 76 -1.11 -7.92 -2.74
N LEU A 77 -0.16 -8.42 -2.00
CA LEU A 77 0.50 -7.66 -0.96
C LEU A 77 1.96 -7.35 -1.30
N GLY A 78 2.24 -7.18 -2.56
CA GLY A 78 3.59 -6.82 -2.96
C GLY A 78 4.61 -7.85 -2.55
N LYS A 79 5.65 -7.42 -1.88
CA LYS A 79 6.68 -8.33 -1.50
C LYS A 79 6.25 -9.32 -0.48
N LEU A 80 5.20 -9.08 0.22
CA LEU A 80 4.77 -10.02 1.23
C LEU A 80 4.16 -11.27 0.59
N GLY A 81 3.58 -11.14 -0.60
CA GLY A 81 2.95 -12.28 -1.22
C GLY A 81 1.52 -11.98 -1.60
N ARG A 82 0.67 -12.96 -1.53
CA ARG A 82 -0.73 -12.74 -1.87
C ARG A 82 -1.64 -13.70 -1.16
N VAL A 83 -2.87 -13.32 -1.03
CA VAL A 83 -3.88 -14.07 -0.34
C VAL A 83 -5.03 -14.30 -1.29
N GLU A 84 -5.50 -15.52 -1.40
CA GLU A 84 -6.60 -15.84 -2.26
C GLU A 84 -7.76 -16.36 -1.45
N ALA A 85 -8.94 -15.82 -1.64
CA ALA A 85 -10.15 -16.29 -0.99
C ALA A 85 -11.01 -16.95 -2.05
N THR A 86 -11.38 -18.20 -1.83
CA THR A 86 -12.22 -18.89 -2.79
C THR A 86 -13.69 -18.52 -2.55
N ALA A 87 -14.60 -19.25 -3.13
CA ALA A 87 -16.02 -18.90 -3.00
C ALA A 87 -16.53 -19.08 -1.59
N GLU A 88 -17.52 -18.29 -1.24
CA GLU A 88 -18.16 -18.36 0.07
C GLU A 88 -17.15 -18.32 1.22
N THR A 89 -16.23 -17.41 1.16
CA THR A 89 -15.20 -17.26 2.16
C THR A 89 -15.34 -15.91 2.87
N LYS A 90 -15.12 -15.92 4.18
CA LYS A 90 -15.10 -14.69 4.93
C LYS A 90 -13.87 -14.73 5.81
N LEU A 91 -13.03 -13.73 5.69
CA LEU A 91 -11.81 -13.68 6.47
C LEU A 91 -11.43 -12.24 6.82
N VAL A 92 -10.61 -12.11 7.85
CA VAL A 92 -10.04 -10.83 8.21
C VAL A 92 -8.57 -10.92 7.85
N LEU A 93 -8.09 -9.98 7.09
CA LEU A 93 -6.72 -9.97 6.62
C LEU A 93 -5.90 -8.92 7.34
N ARG A 94 -4.77 -9.32 7.89
CA ARG A 94 -3.85 -8.39 8.50
C ARG A 94 -2.50 -8.62 7.89
N TYR A 95 -1.74 -7.59 7.71
CA TYR A 95 -0.40 -7.74 7.18
C TYR A 95 0.50 -6.65 7.73
N GLY A 96 1.76 -6.94 7.81
CA GLY A 96 2.72 -6.01 8.37
C GLY A 96 4.05 -6.18 7.72
N ASP A 97 5.11 -5.81 8.41
CA ASP A 97 6.42 -5.82 7.84
C ASP A 97 6.89 -7.10 7.22
N ALA A 98 6.68 -8.16 7.79
CA ALA A 98 7.14 -9.42 7.24
C ALA A 98 6.20 -10.55 7.61
N ASN A 99 4.92 -10.23 7.71
CA ASN A 99 3.99 -11.26 8.05
C ASN A 99 2.60 -11.01 7.47
N ILE A 100 1.85 -12.07 7.31
CA ILE A 100 0.48 -12.01 6.84
C ILE A 100 -0.32 -12.84 7.83
N GLY A 101 -1.37 -12.28 8.36
CA GLY A 101 -2.24 -12.99 9.30
C GLY A 101 -3.64 -13.05 8.75
N ILE A 102 -4.27 -14.20 8.82
CA ILE A 102 -5.63 -14.36 8.35
C ILE A 102 -6.46 -15.03 9.43
N LEU A 103 -7.58 -14.41 9.74
CA LEU A 103 -8.53 -15.03 10.63
C LEU A 103 -9.67 -15.48 9.74
N LEU A 104 -9.77 -16.77 9.53
CA LEU A 104 -10.75 -17.32 8.61
C LEU A 104 -12.02 -17.67 9.35
N GLU A 105 -13.11 -17.03 9.01
CA GLU A 105 -14.37 -17.30 9.67
C GLU A 105 -15.12 -18.39 8.93
N MET A 106 -15.05 -18.44 7.63
CA MET A 106 -15.65 -19.52 6.91
C MET A 106 -15.00 -19.60 5.54
N GLY A 107 -15.03 -20.72 4.91
CA GLY A 107 -14.53 -20.89 3.56
C GLY A 107 -13.09 -21.35 3.53
N ILE A 108 -12.40 -21.00 2.48
CA ILE A 108 -11.03 -21.41 2.25
C ILE A 108 -10.17 -20.25 1.81
N ALA A 109 -9.02 -20.12 2.42
CA ALA A 109 -8.08 -19.10 2.04
C ALA A 109 -6.76 -19.75 1.72
N LYS A 110 -6.06 -19.23 0.72
CA LYS A 110 -4.74 -19.71 0.35
C LYS A 110 -3.79 -18.55 0.43
N VAL A 111 -2.61 -18.78 0.93
CA VAL A 111 -1.64 -17.73 1.07
C VAL A 111 -0.34 -18.15 0.43
N SER A 112 0.25 -17.26 -0.36
CA SER A 112 1.57 -17.47 -0.90
C SER A 112 2.43 -16.36 -0.34
N THR A 113 3.54 -16.70 0.28
CA THR A 113 4.38 -15.69 0.90
C THR A 113 5.64 -15.46 0.10
N GLY A 114 6.16 -14.26 0.20
CA GLY A 114 7.45 -13.94 -0.38
C GLY A 114 8.55 -14.43 0.52
N GLU A 115 9.78 -14.18 0.11
CA GLU A 115 10.90 -14.64 0.86
C GLU A 115 10.98 -13.94 2.19
N GLY A 116 11.23 -14.66 3.23
CA GLY A 116 11.34 -14.09 4.57
C GLY A 116 10.04 -13.68 5.22
N VAL A 117 8.92 -14.04 4.63
CA VAL A 117 7.63 -13.63 5.15
C VAL A 117 6.95 -14.82 5.81
N THR A 118 6.33 -14.56 6.95
CA THR A 118 5.63 -15.60 7.69
C THR A 118 4.13 -15.42 7.51
N ALA A 119 3.42 -16.48 7.28
CA ALA A 119 1.97 -16.42 7.16
C ALA A 119 1.33 -17.27 8.25
N THR A 120 0.28 -16.79 8.83
CA THR A 120 -0.45 -17.49 9.86
C THR A 120 -1.92 -17.45 9.52
N ILE A 121 -2.57 -18.60 9.51
CA ILE A 121 -4.00 -18.65 9.26
C ILE A 121 -4.63 -19.28 10.47
N LYS A 122 -5.60 -18.59 11.07
CA LYS A 122 -6.32 -19.13 12.18
C LYS A 122 -7.77 -19.23 11.80
N ARG A 123 -8.39 -20.30 12.22
CA ARG A 123 -9.79 -20.44 11.90
C ARG A 123 -10.59 -20.07 13.13
N GLN A 124 -11.62 -19.32 12.92
CA GLN A 124 -12.42 -18.90 14.02
C GLN A 124 -13.51 -19.94 14.22
N ASP A 125 -13.68 -20.45 15.39
CA ASP A 125 -14.70 -21.46 15.67
C ASP A 125 -15.98 -20.90 16.19
#